data_28f80181c676522ba2c47004a6cc9b17
#
_entry.id   28f80181c676522ba2c47004a6cc9b17
#
_cell.length_a   1.000
_cell.length_b   1.000
_cell.length_c   1.000
_cell.angle_alpha   90.00
_cell.angle_beta   90.00
_cell.angle_gamma   90.00
#
_symmetry.space_group_name_H-M   'P 1'
#
loop_
_entity.id
_entity.type
_entity.pdbx_description
1 polymer ?
#
loop_
_entity_poly.entity_id
_entity_poly.type
_entity_poly.pdbx_seq_one_letter_code
_entity_poly.pdbx_strand_id
1 'polypeptide(L)'
;MGEVPDRLRDDLVAAGAIAIDNGRVSFPNALVEDAIAMSTKTFVLHGRDPDRSIEVGGDKGYFGTGGAAVKTLDMETGLYRPSMLKGLHDFTRLQDTLDNVAWFTHCCIATDLPDNFDLDVNTAYALLRNMTKPVATADTSAEHVDTIVKMLDIAAGGEGEFAKLPFLKTHISPVISPVRCGEDATKVF
;
A
#
# COMPACT_ATOMS: atom_id res chain seq x y z
N MET A 1 7.99 -17.58 -13.68
CA MET A 1 7.41 -17.26 -12.37
C MET A 1 7.38 -18.53 -11.54
N GLY A 2 7.70 -18.47 -10.24
CA GLY A 2 7.68 -19.65 -9.35
C GLY A 2 6.26 -20.09 -9.00
N GLU A 3 6.06 -20.62 -7.80
CA GLU A 3 4.73 -21.08 -7.35
C GLU A 3 3.68 -19.96 -7.45
N VAL A 4 2.56 -20.28 -8.09
CA VAL A 4 1.44 -19.37 -8.31
C VAL A 4 0.19 -20.06 -7.77
N PRO A 5 -0.63 -19.39 -6.94
CA PRO A 5 -1.91 -19.94 -6.47
C PRO A 5 -2.80 -20.35 -7.65
N ASP A 6 -3.55 -21.44 -7.49
CA ASP A 6 -4.30 -22.05 -8.60
C ASP A 6 -5.25 -21.05 -9.30
N ARG A 7 -6.00 -20.27 -8.52
CA ARG A 7 -6.91 -19.25 -9.07
C ARG A 7 -6.17 -18.23 -9.94
N LEU A 8 -5.07 -17.66 -9.45
CA LEU A 8 -4.27 -16.71 -10.21
C LEU A 8 -3.63 -17.35 -11.43
N ARG A 9 -3.21 -18.62 -11.33
CA ARG A 9 -2.67 -19.37 -12.48
C ARG A 9 -3.68 -19.50 -13.61
N ASP A 10 -4.92 -19.83 -13.28
CA ASP A 10 -5.98 -19.99 -14.28
C ASP A 10 -6.28 -18.65 -14.99
N ASP A 11 -6.33 -17.55 -14.26
CA ASP A 11 -6.49 -16.20 -14.80
C ASP A 11 -5.31 -15.81 -15.71
N LEU A 12 -4.09 -16.10 -15.29
CA LEU A 12 -2.88 -15.82 -16.10
C LEU A 12 -2.85 -16.66 -17.38
N VAL A 13 -3.25 -17.94 -17.31
CA VAL A 13 -3.34 -18.80 -18.49
C VAL A 13 -4.44 -18.32 -19.45
N ALA A 14 -5.59 -17.91 -18.94
CA ALA A 14 -6.65 -17.31 -19.74
C ALA A 14 -6.19 -16.00 -20.43
N ALA A 15 -5.28 -15.26 -19.81
CA ALA A 15 -4.66 -14.08 -20.39
C ALA A 15 -3.53 -14.38 -21.39
N GLY A 16 -3.16 -15.65 -21.63
CA GLY A 16 -2.15 -16.06 -22.61
C GLY A 16 -0.81 -16.48 -22.01
N ALA A 17 -0.69 -16.61 -20.70
CA ALA A 17 0.49 -17.21 -20.08
C ALA A 17 0.49 -18.75 -20.26
N ILE A 18 1.65 -19.37 -20.11
CA ILE A 18 1.84 -20.80 -20.31
C ILE A 18 2.09 -21.47 -18.97
N ALA A 19 1.20 -22.38 -18.57
CA ALA A 19 1.44 -23.24 -17.41
C ALA A 19 2.59 -24.22 -17.72
N ILE A 20 3.51 -24.35 -16.79
CA ILE A 20 4.61 -25.31 -16.83
C ILE A 20 4.62 -26.16 -15.56
N ASP A 21 5.45 -27.21 -15.57
CA ASP A 21 5.53 -28.14 -14.45
C ASP A 21 5.80 -27.46 -13.11
N ASN A 22 5.35 -28.08 -12.01
CA ASN A 22 5.53 -27.62 -10.63
C ASN A 22 4.83 -26.29 -10.30
N GLY A 23 3.64 -26.03 -10.86
CA GLY A 23 2.85 -24.84 -10.53
C GLY A 23 3.45 -23.50 -11.01
N ARG A 24 4.43 -23.56 -11.90
CA ARG A 24 5.06 -22.38 -12.48
C ARG A 24 4.29 -21.89 -13.70
N VAL A 25 4.49 -20.59 -14.00
CA VAL A 25 3.91 -19.94 -15.18
C VAL A 25 5.01 -19.22 -15.95
N SER A 26 5.01 -19.37 -17.27
CA SER A 26 5.85 -18.63 -18.21
C SER A 26 5.04 -17.57 -18.94
N PHE A 27 5.62 -16.41 -19.10
CA PHE A 27 5.02 -15.30 -19.85
C PHE A 27 5.71 -15.16 -21.20
N PRO A 28 5.00 -15.35 -22.33
CA PRO A 28 5.53 -15.01 -23.65
C PRO A 28 5.92 -13.52 -23.71
N ASN A 29 7.00 -13.20 -24.42
CA ASN A 29 7.44 -11.80 -24.53
C ASN A 29 6.34 -10.88 -25.06
N ALA A 30 5.56 -11.32 -26.05
CA ALA A 30 4.45 -10.53 -26.58
C ALA A 30 3.43 -10.16 -25.50
N LEU A 31 3.04 -11.10 -24.63
CA LEU A 31 2.13 -10.83 -23.53
C LEU A 31 2.68 -9.78 -22.55
N VAL A 32 3.98 -9.83 -22.27
CA VAL A 32 4.63 -8.84 -21.39
C VAL A 32 4.67 -7.45 -22.04
N GLU A 33 5.04 -7.38 -23.32
CA GLU A 33 5.09 -6.13 -24.09
C GLU A 33 3.69 -5.49 -24.20
N ASP A 34 2.66 -6.30 -24.48
CA ASP A 34 1.28 -5.85 -24.54
C ASP A 34 0.81 -5.30 -23.17
N ALA A 35 1.11 -5.99 -22.08
CA ALA A 35 0.79 -5.53 -20.72
C ALA A 35 1.50 -4.21 -20.38
N ILE A 36 2.77 -4.05 -20.77
CA ILE A 36 3.51 -2.80 -20.62
C ILE A 36 2.88 -1.67 -21.45
N ALA A 37 2.50 -1.96 -22.69
CA ALA A 37 1.87 -0.99 -23.58
C ALA A 37 0.51 -0.51 -23.03
N MET A 38 -0.30 -1.42 -22.48
CA MET A 38 -1.61 -1.14 -21.90
C MET A 38 -1.55 -0.43 -20.54
N SER A 39 -0.43 -0.51 -19.83
CA SER A 39 -0.32 0.09 -18.49
C SER A 39 -0.45 1.61 -18.54
N THR A 40 -1.15 2.16 -17.56
CA THR A 40 -1.33 3.61 -17.41
C THR A 40 0.03 4.29 -17.21
N LYS A 41 0.31 5.33 -18.00
CA LYS A 41 1.58 6.07 -17.96
C LYS A 41 1.54 7.26 -17.01
N THR A 42 0.37 7.81 -16.77
CA THR A 42 0.14 8.94 -15.87
C THR A 42 -1.10 8.69 -15.03
N PHE A 43 -1.06 9.05 -13.76
CA PHE A 43 -2.20 8.96 -12.86
C PHE A 43 -2.06 9.97 -11.72
N VAL A 44 -3.15 10.24 -11.04
CA VAL A 44 -3.16 11.12 -9.86
C VAL A 44 -3.21 10.28 -8.60
N LEU A 45 -2.31 10.56 -7.67
CA LEU A 45 -2.46 10.14 -6.28
C LEU A 45 -3.15 11.28 -5.54
N HIS A 46 -4.39 11.03 -5.14
CA HIS A 46 -5.19 12.04 -4.47
C HIS A 46 -4.79 12.20 -3.01
N GLY A 47 -4.64 13.45 -2.59
CA GLY A 47 -4.62 13.81 -1.18
C GLY A 47 -6.05 13.94 -0.65
N ARG A 48 -6.23 13.80 0.65
CA ARG A 48 -7.50 14.16 1.29
C ARG A 48 -7.81 15.67 1.14
N ASP A 49 -6.75 16.49 1.11
CA ASP A 49 -6.80 17.85 0.58
C ASP A 49 -6.51 17.78 -0.92
N PRO A 50 -7.45 18.14 -1.80
CA PRO A 50 -7.26 18.09 -3.24
C PRO A 50 -6.04 18.87 -3.74
N ASP A 51 -5.70 20.00 -3.09
CA ASP A 51 -4.56 20.86 -3.46
C ASP A 51 -3.21 20.18 -3.17
N ARG A 52 -3.22 19.09 -2.41
CA ARG A 52 -2.04 18.28 -2.10
C ARG A 52 -1.94 16.99 -2.91
N SER A 53 -2.83 16.82 -3.89
CA SER A 53 -2.74 15.68 -4.83
C SER A 53 -1.52 15.81 -5.72
N ILE A 54 -0.96 14.67 -6.14
CA ILE A 54 0.22 14.65 -7.03
C ILE A 54 -0.08 13.87 -8.30
N GLU A 55 0.38 14.39 -9.43
CA GLU A 55 0.30 13.72 -10.72
C GLU A 55 1.59 12.95 -10.98
N VAL A 56 1.51 11.63 -11.02
CA VAL A 56 2.63 10.72 -11.26
C VAL A 56 2.74 10.42 -12.74
N GLY A 57 3.94 10.53 -13.29
CA GLY A 57 4.24 10.19 -14.69
C GLY A 57 5.13 11.22 -15.38
N GLY A 58 5.57 10.90 -16.59
CA GLY A 58 6.53 11.72 -17.33
C GLY A 58 7.85 11.88 -16.56
N ASP A 59 8.38 13.11 -16.55
CA ASP A 59 9.67 13.45 -15.89
C ASP A 59 9.49 13.94 -14.45
N LYS A 60 8.30 13.75 -13.86
CA LYS A 60 8.00 14.21 -12.50
C LYS A 60 8.58 13.25 -11.47
N GLY A 61 9.30 13.77 -10.49
CA GLY A 61 9.83 13.03 -9.35
C GLY A 61 9.30 13.60 -8.03
N TYR A 62 8.85 12.70 -7.14
CA TYR A 62 8.33 13.08 -5.83
C TYR A 62 9.01 12.28 -4.73
N PHE A 63 9.33 12.96 -3.63
CA PHE A 63 9.83 12.29 -2.43
C PHE A 63 8.68 11.93 -1.50
N GLY A 64 8.75 10.75 -0.94
CA GLY A 64 7.83 10.27 0.08
C GLY A 64 8.54 9.39 1.09
N THR A 65 7.83 8.99 2.12
CA THR A 65 8.36 8.06 3.10
C THR A 65 8.10 6.62 2.67
N GLY A 66 8.81 5.70 3.29
CA GLY A 66 8.62 4.27 3.13
C GLY A 66 9.34 3.52 4.24
N GLY A 67 9.02 2.27 4.37
CA GLY A 67 9.63 1.39 5.34
C GLY A 67 8.60 0.77 6.27
N ALA A 68 9.06 -0.10 7.12
CA ALA A 68 8.26 -0.82 8.11
C ALA A 68 9.13 -1.03 9.36
N ALA A 69 9.67 0.08 9.90
CA ALA A 69 10.56 0.04 11.03
C ALA A 69 9.85 -0.49 12.28
N VAL A 70 10.37 -1.56 12.87
CA VAL A 70 9.87 -2.12 14.13
C VAL A 70 10.48 -1.44 15.36
N LYS A 71 11.46 -0.55 15.14
CA LYS A 71 12.10 0.26 16.19
C LYS A 71 12.24 1.71 15.73
N THR A 72 12.09 2.63 16.66
CA THR A 72 12.29 4.07 16.47
C THR A 72 13.32 4.61 17.44
N LEU A 73 14.07 5.63 17.03
CA LEU A 73 15.00 6.33 17.90
C LEU A 73 14.21 7.21 18.88
N ASP A 74 14.40 7.02 20.14
CA ASP A 74 13.89 7.90 21.16
C ASP A 74 14.79 9.13 21.28
N MET A 75 14.21 10.32 21.10
CA MET A 75 14.98 11.57 21.00
C MET A 75 15.51 12.06 22.34
N GLU A 76 14.92 11.63 23.46
CA GLU A 76 15.34 12.04 24.79
C GLU A 76 16.49 11.19 25.31
N THR A 77 16.39 9.88 25.07
CA THR A 77 17.40 8.93 25.55
C THR A 77 18.50 8.62 24.56
N GLY A 78 18.28 8.89 23.26
CA GLY A 78 19.19 8.49 22.17
C GLY A 78 19.24 6.99 21.92
N LEU A 79 18.31 6.21 22.48
CA LEU A 79 18.26 4.76 22.34
C LEU A 79 17.13 4.32 21.43
N TYR A 80 17.30 3.20 20.73
CA TYR A 80 16.23 2.58 19.97
C TYR A 80 15.24 1.87 20.88
N ARG A 81 13.97 2.16 20.71
CA ARG A 81 12.84 1.50 21.38
C ARG A 81 11.88 0.89 20.36
N PRO A 82 11.01 -0.05 20.77
CA PRO A 82 9.94 -0.55 19.90
C PRO A 82 9.09 0.60 19.33
N SER A 83 8.70 0.48 18.07
CA SER A 83 7.78 1.42 17.43
C SER A 83 6.37 1.21 18.00
N MET A 84 5.68 2.30 18.28
CA MET A 84 4.35 2.29 18.91
C MET A 84 3.37 3.10 18.07
N LEU A 85 2.07 2.82 18.21
CA LEU A 85 1.00 3.52 17.51
C LEU A 85 1.07 5.04 17.73
N LYS A 86 1.36 5.48 18.95
CA LYS A 86 1.57 6.91 19.23
C LYS A 86 2.67 7.52 18.37
N GLY A 87 3.78 6.80 18.18
CA GLY A 87 4.88 7.23 17.32
C GLY A 87 4.45 7.36 15.86
N LEU A 88 3.63 6.43 15.35
CA LEU A 88 3.09 6.51 14.00
C LEU A 88 2.22 7.76 13.82
N HIS A 89 1.34 8.08 14.77
CA HIS A 89 0.58 9.33 14.76
C HIS A 89 1.47 10.57 14.72
N ASP A 90 2.52 10.60 15.54
CA ASP A 90 3.44 11.73 15.63
C ASP A 90 4.26 11.90 14.32
N PHE A 91 4.76 10.80 13.74
CA PHE A 91 5.46 10.82 12.44
C PHE A 91 4.54 11.27 11.30
N THR A 92 3.32 10.76 11.26
CA THR A 92 2.35 11.13 10.22
C THR A 92 2.06 12.63 10.27
N ARG A 93 1.80 13.17 11.46
CA ARG A 93 1.55 14.60 11.66
C ARG A 93 2.77 15.46 11.27
N LEU A 94 3.99 15.04 11.65
CA LEU A 94 5.21 15.75 11.28
C LEU A 94 5.38 15.77 9.75
N GLN A 95 5.21 14.63 9.08
CA GLN A 95 5.39 14.52 7.64
C GLN A 95 4.35 15.34 6.85
N ASP A 96 3.15 15.54 7.39
CA ASP A 96 2.15 16.41 6.76
C ASP A 96 2.60 17.86 6.66
N THR A 97 3.43 18.32 7.59
CA THR A 97 3.95 19.70 7.63
C THR A 97 5.17 19.94 6.73
N LEU A 98 5.81 18.89 6.21
CA LEU A 98 7.04 19.00 5.42
C LEU A 98 6.71 19.18 3.92
N ASP A 99 6.99 20.35 3.35
CA ASP A 99 6.63 20.69 1.97
C ASP A 99 7.26 19.76 0.93
N ASN A 100 8.49 19.29 1.17
CA ASN A 100 9.21 18.42 0.24
C ASN A 100 8.84 16.93 0.36
N VAL A 101 7.93 16.57 1.27
CA VAL A 101 7.36 15.22 1.38
C VAL A 101 5.99 15.23 0.69
N ALA A 102 5.93 14.67 -0.50
CA ALA A 102 4.72 14.75 -1.34
C ALA A 102 3.67 13.67 -1.00
N TRP A 103 4.10 12.55 -0.45
CA TRP A 103 3.24 11.43 -0.07
C TRP A 103 3.81 10.66 1.12
N PHE A 104 2.98 9.92 1.83
CA PHE A 104 3.38 9.20 3.03
C PHE A 104 2.96 7.73 2.98
N THR A 105 3.93 6.82 3.07
CA THR A 105 3.68 5.43 3.48
C THR A 105 4.05 5.30 4.96
N HIS A 106 3.30 4.52 5.73
CA HIS A 106 3.62 4.30 7.13
C HIS A 106 5.11 3.94 7.28
N CYS A 107 5.82 4.69 8.10
CA CYS A 107 7.28 4.57 8.24
C CYS A 107 7.68 3.57 9.33
N CYS A 108 6.75 3.19 10.20
CA CYS A 108 6.98 2.22 11.27
C CYS A 108 5.74 1.36 11.51
N ILE A 109 5.96 0.19 12.09
CA ILE A 109 4.92 -0.74 12.51
C ILE A 109 4.67 -0.54 14.00
N ALA A 110 3.42 -0.33 14.38
CA ALA A 110 3.01 -0.28 15.78
C ALA A 110 3.09 -1.68 16.40
N THR A 111 4.06 -1.91 17.28
CA THR A 111 4.28 -3.21 17.92
C THR A 111 3.56 -3.38 19.27
N ASP A 112 2.79 -2.37 19.66
CA ASP A 112 2.00 -2.31 20.89
C ASP A 112 0.52 -2.67 20.71
N LEU A 113 0.15 -3.18 19.55
CA LEU A 113 -1.21 -3.62 19.24
C LEU A 113 -1.36 -5.13 19.41
N PRO A 114 -2.54 -5.63 19.83
CA PRO A 114 -2.72 -7.02 20.24
C PRO A 114 -2.72 -8.02 19.08
N ASP A 115 -3.18 -7.60 17.90
CA ASP A 115 -3.31 -8.46 16.73
C ASP A 115 -3.20 -7.70 15.40
N ASN A 116 -3.25 -8.43 14.30
CA ASN A 116 -3.11 -7.88 12.95
C ASN A 116 -4.32 -7.05 12.52
N PHE A 117 -5.53 -7.35 13.01
CA PHE A 117 -6.71 -6.55 12.69
C PHE A 117 -6.58 -5.15 13.30
N ASP A 118 -6.26 -5.08 14.59
CA ASP A 118 -6.00 -3.82 15.26
C ASP A 118 -4.83 -3.07 14.62
N LEU A 119 -3.77 -3.79 14.20
CA LEU A 119 -2.64 -3.18 13.50
C LEU A 119 -3.07 -2.49 12.21
N ASP A 120 -3.78 -3.19 11.33
CA ASP A 120 -4.18 -2.66 10.01
C ASP A 120 -5.14 -1.48 10.16
N VAL A 121 -6.21 -1.64 10.97
CA VAL A 121 -7.23 -0.60 11.16
C VAL A 121 -6.66 0.64 11.85
N ASN A 122 -5.87 0.47 12.91
CA ASN A 122 -5.29 1.62 13.61
C ASN A 122 -4.17 2.28 12.81
N THR A 123 -3.42 1.55 11.99
CA THR A 123 -2.47 2.15 11.05
C THR A 123 -3.20 3.04 10.05
N ALA A 124 -4.23 2.52 9.37
CA ALA A 124 -5.03 3.30 8.44
C ALA A 124 -5.67 4.54 9.12
N TYR A 125 -6.18 4.38 10.34
CA TYR A 125 -6.74 5.49 11.12
C TYR A 125 -5.70 6.55 11.47
N ALA A 126 -4.48 6.14 11.88
CA ALA A 126 -3.40 7.07 12.21
C ALA A 126 -3.02 7.94 11.01
N LEU A 127 -2.93 7.32 9.82
CA LEU A 127 -2.67 8.01 8.56
C LEU A 127 -3.81 8.97 8.21
N LEU A 128 -5.04 8.47 8.21
CA LEU A 128 -6.24 9.23 7.87
C LEU A 128 -6.40 10.47 8.76
N ARG A 129 -6.19 10.32 10.06
CA ARG A 129 -6.41 11.42 11.02
C ARG A 129 -5.37 12.54 10.90
N ASN A 130 -4.14 12.24 10.51
CA ASN A 130 -3.02 13.16 10.65
C ASN A 130 -2.41 13.60 9.31
N MET A 131 -2.87 13.09 8.18
CA MET A 131 -2.33 13.39 6.86
C MET A 131 -3.40 13.94 5.93
N THR A 132 -3.05 14.98 5.19
CA THR A 132 -3.87 15.56 4.13
C THR A 132 -3.34 15.24 2.73
N LYS A 133 -2.08 14.83 2.63
CA LYS A 133 -1.41 14.35 1.40
C LYS A 133 -1.83 12.92 1.05
N PRO A 134 -1.47 12.41 -0.15
CA PRO A 134 -1.67 11.00 -0.48
C PRO A 134 -1.00 10.07 0.52
N VAL A 135 -1.71 9.05 0.97
CA VAL A 135 -1.18 8.08 1.93
C VAL A 135 -1.18 6.66 1.38
N ALA A 136 -0.28 5.85 1.92
CA ALA A 136 -0.25 4.42 1.67
C ALA A 136 -0.10 3.64 2.97
N THR A 137 -0.88 2.57 3.09
CA THR A 137 -0.76 1.56 4.15
C THR A 137 -0.39 0.21 3.56
N ALA A 138 -0.19 -0.79 4.39
CA ALA A 138 -0.13 -2.19 3.99
C ALA A 138 -1.13 -2.95 4.85
N ASP A 139 -1.87 -3.84 4.23
CA ASP A 139 -2.86 -4.67 4.92
C ASP A 139 -2.30 -6.08 5.04
N THR A 140 -2.42 -6.67 6.22
CA THR A 140 -1.90 -8.02 6.51
C THR A 140 -2.87 -9.11 6.07
N SER A 141 -4.17 -8.79 5.94
CA SER A 141 -5.20 -9.72 5.48
C SER A 141 -6.27 -9.02 4.64
N ALA A 142 -6.75 -9.71 3.61
CA ALA A 142 -7.88 -9.26 2.78
C ALA A 142 -9.16 -9.05 3.59
N GLU A 143 -9.36 -9.79 4.68
CA GLU A 143 -10.54 -9.69 5.56
C GLU A 143 -10.65 -8.34 6.27
N HIS A 144 -9.55 -7.60 6.40
CA HIS A 144 -9.53 -6.29 7.08
C HIS A 144 -9.93 -5.14 6.15
N VAL A 145 -9.80 -5.32 4.83
CA VAL A 145 -9.98 -4.28 3.80
C VAL A 145 -11.38 -3.64 3.89
N ASP A 146 -12.44 -4.45 4.03
CA ASP A 146 -13.81 -3.91 4.11
C ASP A 146 -14.00 -2.95 5.29
N THR A 147 -13.37 -3.23 6.43
CA THR A 147 -13.44 -2.35 7.61
C THR A 147 -12.71 -1.04 7.35
N ILE A 148 -11.55 -1.11 6.72
CA ILE A 148 -10.76 0.07 6.35
C ILE A 148 -11.52 0.91 5.34
N VAL A 149 -12.10 0.32 4.29
CA VAL A 149 -12.89 1.02 3.27
C VAL A 149 -14.10 1.73 3.91
N LYS A 150 -14.83 1.09 4.82
CA LYS A 150 -15.92 1.75 5.54
C LYS A 150 -15.46 2.98 6.33
N MET A 151 -14.31 2.90 6.97
CA MET A 151 -13.72 4.05 7.68
C MET A 151 -13.33 5.18 6.70
N LEU A 152 -12.78 4.83 5.54
CA LEU A 152 -12.43 5.79 4.49
C LEU A 152 -13.66 6.45 3.87
N ASP A 153 -14.73 5.71 3.67
CA ASP A 153 -16.02 6.22 3.20
C ASP A 153 -16.61 7.24 4.18
N ILE A 154 -16.58 6.94 5.48
CA ILE A 154 -17.01 7.90 6.51
C ILE A 154 -16.20 9.19 6.41
N ALA A 155 -14.89 9.08 6.26
CA ALA A 155 -13.99 10.23 6.14
C ALA A 155 -14.17 11.01 4.82
N ALA A 156 -14.61 10.34 3.76
CA ALA A 156 -14.94 10.93 2.45
C ALA A 156 -16.33 11.58 2.41
N GLY A 157 -17.17 11.34 3.43
CA GLY A 157 -18.50 11.96 3.55
C GLY A 157 -19.68 11.00 3.41
N GLY A 158 -19.46 9.73 3.15
CA GLY A 158 -20.51 8.72 3.06
C GLY A 158 -20.11 7.46 2.31
N GLU A 159 -21.00 6.50 2.28
CA GLU A 159 -20.81 5.22 1.59
C GLU A 159 -20.52 5.42 0.09
N GLY A 160 -19.42 4.81 -0.40
CA GLY A 160 -18.99 4.89 -1.79
C GLY A 160 -18.31 6.21 -2.18
N GLU A 161 -18.20 7.19 -1.28
CA GLU A 161 -17.56 8.48 -1.61
C GLU A 161 -16.04 8.35 -1.72
N PHE A 162 -15.41 7.46 -0.95
CA PHE A 162 -13.97 7.19 -1.08
C PHE A 162 -13.60 6.69 -2.47
N ALA A 163 -14.41 5.84 -3.09
CA ALA A 163 -14.13 5.31 -4.42
C ALA A 163 -14.10 6.39 -5.53
N LYS A 164 -14.76 7.54 -5.32
CA LYS A 164 -14.76 8.66 -6.27
C LYS A 164 -13.46 9.48 -6.23
N LEU A 165 -12.83 9.55 -5.07
CA LEU A 165 -11.57 10.28 -4.87
C LEU A 165 -10.68 9.51 -3.86
N PRO A 166 -10.02 8.43 -4.30
CA PRO A 166 -9.25 7.57 -3.39
C PRO A 166 -7.95 8.27 -2.95
N PHE A 167 -7.91 8.70 -1.70
CA PHE A 167 -6.76 9.38 -1.09
C PHE A 167 -5.85 8.47 -0.26
N LEU A 168 -6.20 7.19 -0.13
CA LEU A 168 -5.36 6.16 0.48
C LEU A 168 -5.21 4.99 -0.49
N LYS A 169 -4.01 4.47 -0.59
CA LYS A 169 -3.71 3.24 -1.34
C LYS A 169 -3.14 2.17 -0.42
N THR A 170 -3.41 0.92 -0.74
CA THR A 170 -2.74 -0.22 -0.11
C THR A 170 -1.47 -0.57 -0.87
N HIS A 171 -0.39 -0.82 -0.13
CA HIS A 171 0.87 -1.31 -0.67
C HIS A 171 0.95 -2.82 -0.46
N ILE A 172 1.04 -3.56 -1.56
CA ILE A 172 1.11 -5.02 -1.55
C ILE A 172 2.31 -5.47 -2.36
N SER A 173 3.03 -6.47 -1.85
CA SER A 173 4.11 -7.14 -2.55
C SER A 173 3.63 -8.52 -3.02
N PRO A 174 2.99 -8.61 -4.19
CA PRO A 174 2.38 -9.87 -4.66
C PRO A 174 3.42 -10.92 -5.03
N VAL A 175 4.64 -10.50 -5.33
CA VAL A 175 5.72 -11.39 -5.77
C VAL A 175 6.90 -11.28 -4.80
N ILE A 176 7.34 -12.42 -4.27
CA ILE A 176 8.50 -12.56 -3.40
C ILE A 176 9.60 -13.39 -4.09
N SER A 177 10.86 -13.23 -3.64
CA SER A 177 11.98 -14.02 -4.15
C SER A 177 11.77 -15.53 -3.89
N PRO A 178 12.11 -16.42 -4.83
CA PRO A 178 12.63 -16.21 -6.19
C PRO A 178 11.52 -16.13 -7.27
N VAL A 179 10.70 -15.11 -7.27
CA VAL A 179 9.57 -14.91 -8.20
C VAL A 179 8.41 -15.87 -7.90
N ARG A 180 8.02 -15.98 -6.63
CA ARG A 180 6.81 -16.70 -6.17
C ARG A 180 5.72 -15.70 -5.79
N CYS A 181 4.47 -16.05 -6.03
CA CYS A 181 3.34 -15.25 -5.57
C CYS A 181 3.03 -15.55 -4.09
N GLY A 182 2.85 -14.50 -3.31
CA GLY A 182 2.34 -14.61 -1.95
C GLY A 182 0.84 -14.91 -1.98
N GLU A 183 0.40 -15.98 -1.30
CA GLU A 183 -1.01 -16.37 -1.33
C GLU A 183 -1.93 -15.28 -0.75
N ASP A 184 -1.60 -14.74 0.43
CA ASP A 184 -2.40 -13.70 1.08
C ASP A 184 -2.36 -12.38 0.31
N ALA A 185 -1.19 -12.01 -0.22
CA ALA A 185 -1.06 -10.81 -1.05
C ALA A 185 -1.90 -10.87 -2.32
N THR A 186 -2.08 -12.06 -2.91
CA THR A 186 -2.92 -12.23 -4.11
C THR A 186 -4.43 -12.26 -3.80
N LYS A 187 -4.85 -12.41 -2.54
CA LYS A 187 -6.26 -12.33 -2.13
C LYS A 187 -6.74 -10.88 -1.93
N VAL A 188 -5.81 -9.95 -1.72
CA VAL A 188 -6.12 -8.52 -1.55
C VAL A 188 -6.39 -7.83 -2.90
N PHE A 189 -5.93 -8.43 -4.01
CA PHE A 189 -6.31 -8.04 -5.36
C PHE A 189 -7.68 -8.60 -5.70
#